data_6ad7ec386f038c1952dc30f4704cb9ca
#
_entry.id   6ad7ec386f038c1952dc30f4704cb9ca
#
_cell.length_a   1.000
_cell.length_b   1.000
_cell.length_c   1.000
_cell.angle_alpha   90.00
_cell.angle_beta   90.00
_cell.angle_gamma   90.00
#
_symmetry.space_group_name_H-M   'P 1'
#
loop_
_entity.id
_entity.type
_entity.pdbx_description
1 polymer ?
#
loop_
_entity_poly.entity_id
_entity_poly.type
_entity_poly.pdbx_seq_one_letter_code
_entity_poly.pdbx_strand_id
1 'polypeptide(L)'
;MESVIQLSCFDCSLRPDRVFCDLPADALEAFDAIKTVALYPRGTTLFSEGRPARGVFLLCDGRAKLTVCSGNSRRLTLRIAGPGEMLGLSAAVSGTPYEVTAEMLDNSQVAFVRRKEMVRFLRLHRDACLQVVHLLSQDLHTAYDRVRAIGLVRARHHALAKPAV
;
A
#
# COMPACT_ATOMS: atom_id res chain seq x y z
N MET A 1 -25.36 11.13 2.58
CA MET A 1 -24.47 12.17 2.02
C MET A 1 -23.13 12.02 2.72
N GLU A 2 -22.21 11.33 2.08
CA GLU A 2 -20.84 11.21 2.61
C GLU A 2 -20.18 12.58 2.48
N SER A 3 -19.79 13.14 3.61
CA SER A 3 -19.03 14.39 3.64
C SER A 3 -17.64 14.09 3.07
N VAL A 4 -17.42 14.49 1.83
CA VAL A 4 -16.07 14.47 1.23
C VAL A 4 -15.25 15.52 1.99
N ILE A 5 -14.38 15.07 2.88
CA ILE A 5 -13.42 15.95 3.54
C ILE A 5 -12.26 16.15 2.59
N GLN A 6 -12.22 17.30 1.95
CA GLN A 6 -11.11 17.71 1.09
C GLN A 6 -9.98 18.23 1.98
N LEU A 7 -9.09 17.34 2.44
CA LEU A 7 -7.87 17.75 3.12
C LEU A 7 -6.78 17.97 2.08
N SER A 8 -6.27 19.19 2.04
CA SER A 8 -5.09 19.52 1.25
C SER A 8 -3.85 18.83 1.83
N CYS A 9 -3.01 18.28 0.96
CA CYS A 9 -1.70 17.75 1.36
C CYS A 9 -0.78 18.82 1.92
N PHE A 10 -1.00 20.08 1.58
CA PHE A 10 -0.23 21.21 2.11
C PHE A 10 -0.49 21.47 3.60
N ASP A 11 -1.71 21.22 4.06
CA ASP A 11 -2.13 21.44 5.44
C ASP A 11 -1.95 20.21 6.33
N CYS A 12 -1.41 19.14 5.78
CA CYS A 12 -1.19 17.88 6.52
C CYS A 12 -0.01 18.01 7.48
N SER A 13 -0.27 17.98 8.78
CA SER A 13 0.74 18.05 9.84
C SER A 13 1.73 16.86 9.84
N LEU A 14 1.36 15.76 9.21
CA LEU A 14 2.15 14.53 9.12
C LEU A 14 3.01 14.46 7.83
N ARG A 15 2.97 15.49 7.01
CA ARG A 15 3.67 15.55 5.72
C ARG A 15 5.18 15.31 5.83
N PRO A 16 5.93 15.91 6.77
CA PRO A 16 7.38 15.73 6.87
C PRO A 16 7.81 14.29 7.18
N ASP A 17 6.95 13.53 7.85
CA ASP A 17 7.25 12.16 8.30
C ASP A 17 6.84 11.09 7.27
N ARG A 18 6.32 11.51 6.11
CA ARG A 18 5.76 10.60 5.11
C ARG A 18 6.48 10.74 3.78
N VAL A 19 7.09 9.65 3.35
CA VAL A 19 7.97 9.60 2.17
C VAL A 19 7.30 10.16 0.91
N PHE A 20 6.06 9.78 0.62
CA PHE A 20 5.36 10.24 -0.58
C PHE A 20 4.76 11.64 -0.43
N CYS A 21 4.49 12.07 0.77
CA CYS A 21 3.90 13.38 1.02
C CYS A 21 4.95 14.52 1.03
N ASP A 22 6.24 14.18 1.10
CA ASP A 22 7.35 15.14 1.03
C ASP A 22 7.82 15.36 -0.41
N LEU A 23 6.89 15.79 -1.26
CA LEU A 23 7.15 16.11 -2.66
C LEU A 23 7.42 17.62 -2.82
N PRO A 24 8.14 18.04 -3.89
CA PRO A 24 8.22 19.44 -4.29
C PRO A 24 6.81 20.06 -4.44
N ALA A 25 6.70 21.35 -4.22
CA ALA A 25 5.40 22.05 -4.16
C ALA A 25 4.55 21.85 -5.42
N ASP A 26 5.14 21.87 -6.59
CA ASP A 26 4.46 21.66 -7.88
C ASP A 26 3.92 20.22 -8.02
N ALA A 27 4.70 19.23 -7.62
CA ALA A 27 4.27 17.83 -7.60
C ALA A 27 3.17 17.58 -6.57
N LEU A 28 3.30 18.20 -5.39
CA LEU A 28 2.31 18.08 -4.33
C LEU A 28 0.96 18.69 -4.74
N GLU A 29 0.98 19.86 -5.38
CA GLU A 29 -0.20 20.52 -5.93
C GLU A 29 -0.88 19.65 -7.00
N ALA A 30 -0.10 19.08 -7.92
CA ALA A 30 -0.60 18.18 -8.95
C ALA A 30 -1.22 16.91 -8.36
N PHE A 31 -0.61 16.34 -7.32
CA PHE A 31 -1.14 15.18 -6.61
C PHE A 31 -2.44 15.52 -5.87
N ASP A 32 -2.48 16.65 -5.20
CA ASP A 32 -3.66 17.16 -4.49
C ASP A 32 -4.87 17.32 -5.43
N ALA A 33 -4.63 17.74 -6.66
CA ALA A 33 -5.67 17.94 -7.67
C ALA A 33 -6.30 16.63 -8.20
N ILE A 34 -5.58 15.52 -8.16
CA ILE A 34 -6.05 14.22 -8.72
C ILE A 34 -6.56 13.24 -7.67
N LYS A 35 -6.34 13.51 -6.38
CA LYS A 35 -6.82 12.65 -5.30
C LYS A 35 -8.26 12.96 -4.92
N THR A 36 -8.94 11.93 -4.43
CA THR A 36 -10.23 12.06 -3.75
C THR A 36 -10.11 11.48 -2.35
N VAL A 37 -10.42 12.27 -1.33
CA VAL A 37 -10.34 11.83 0.07
C VAL A 37 -11.72 11.43 0.57
N ALA A 38 -11.81 10.29 1.25
CA ALA A 38 -13.02 9.79 1.86
C ALA A 38 -12.75 9.12 3.21
N LEU A 39 -13.79 9.05 4.03
CA LEU A 39 -13.78 8.31 5.28
C LEU A 39 -14.25 6.88 5.02
N TYR A 40 -13.49 5.92 5.50
CA TYR A 40 -13.79 4.49 5.40
C TYR A 40 -14.01 3.91 6.79
N PRO A 41 -15.17 3.33 7.07
CA PRO A 41 -15.42 2.65 8.35
C PRO A 41 -14.49 1.44 8.53
N ARG A 42 -14.22 1.10 9.78
CA ARG A 42 -13.58 -0.17 10.14
C ARG A 42 -14.28 -1.33 9.45
N GLY A 43 -13.50 -2.30 8.93
CA GLY A 43 -13.99 -3.47 8.23
C GLY A 43 -14.24 -3.27 6.74
N THR A 44 -14.12 -2.04 6.22
CA THR A 44 -14.26 -1.77 4.79
C THR A 44 -13.09 -2.39 4.02
N THR A 45 -13.40 -3.10 2.93
CA THR A 45 -12.40 -3.57 1.98
C THR A 45 -12.14 -2.48 0.95
N LEU A 46 -10.91 -1.98 0.89
CA LEU A 46 -10.50 -0.98 -0.10
C LEU A 46 -10.38 -1.62 -1.49
N PHE A 47 -9.73 -2.76 -1.56
CA PHE A 47 -9.59 -3.56 -2.78
C PHE A 47 -9.32 -5.03 -2.43
N SER A 48 -9.59 -5.90 -3.38
CA SER A 48 -9.44 -7.34 -3.21
C SER A 48 -8.43 -7.93 -4.17
N GLU A 49 -7.66 -8.91 -3.68
CA GLU A 49 -6.73 -9.73 -4.45
C GLU A 49 -7.41 -10.26 -5.74
N GLY A 50 -6.69 -10.21 -6.85
CA GLY A 50 -7.15 -10.69 -8.15
C GLY A 50 -8.09 -9.75 -8.91
N ARG A 51 -8.54 -8.65 -8.31
CA ARG A 51 -9.36 -7.66 -9.00
C ARG A 51 -8.50 -6.67 -9.78
N PRO A 52 -9.00 -6.17 -10.91
CA PRO A 52 -8.27 -5.15 -11.69
C PRO A 52 -7.92 -3.93 -10.85
N ALA A 53 -6.69 -3.45 -10.98
CA ALA A 53 -6.22 -2.27 -10.25
C ALA A 53 -6.88 -1.00 -10.79
N ARG A 54 -7.83 -0.46 -10.06
CA ARG A 54 -8.52 0.80 -10.40
C ARG A 54 -7.72 2.03 -10.05
N GLY A 55 -6.83 1.92 -9.07
CA GLY A 55 -6.00 3.02 -8.61
C GLY A 55 -5.21 2.68 -7.37
N VAL A 56 -4.67 3.71 -6.75
CA VAL A 56 -3.86 3.64 -5.54
C VAL A 56 -4.58 4.31 -4.38
N PHE A 57 -4.30 3.85 -3.17
CA PHE A 57 -4.89 4.34 -1.94
C PHE A 57 -3.77 4.83 -1.01
N LEU A 58 -3.82 6.08 -0.61
CA LEU A 58 -2.91 6.66 0.39
C LEU A 58 -3.63 6.69 1.74
N LEU A 59 -3.09 6.00 2.73
CA LEU A 59 -3.61 6.07 4.09
C LEU A 59 -3.25 7.43 4.70
N CYS A 60 -4.23 8.31 4.84
CA CYS A 60 -4.03 9.59 5.51
C CYS A 60 -4.09 9.43 7.03
N ASP A 61 -4.98 8.55 7.49
CA ASP A 61 -5.15 8.16 8.89
C ASP A 61 -5.67 6.73 8.97
N GLY A 62 -5.46 6.05 10.12
CA GLY A 62 -5.89 4.69 10.36
C GLY A 62 -4.93 3.63 9.83
N ARG A 63 -5.36 2.36 9.92
CA ARG A 63 -4.55 1.20 9.57
C ARG A 63 -5.32 0.25 8.66
N ALA A 64 -4.62 -0.43 7.78
CA ALA A 64 -5.16 -1.46 6.90
C ALA A 64 -4.41 -2.79 7.08
N LYS A 65 -5.16 -3.87 7.12
CA LYS A 65 -4.64 -5.24 7.12
C LYS A 65 -4.51 -5.73 5.68
N LEU A 66 -3.31 -6.15 5.30
CA LEU A 66 -3.02 -6.71 3.99
C LEU A 66 -2.97 -8.24 4.08
N THR A 67 -3.80 -8.91 3.30
CA THR A 67 -3.92 -10.37 3.29
C THR A 67 -3.80 -10.94 1.88
N VAL A 68 -3.31 -12.17 1.80
CA VAL A 68 -3.32 -12.99 0.58
C VAL A 68 -4.05 -14.31 0.84
N CYS A 69 -4.63 -14.87 -0.20
CA CYS A 69 -5.19 -16.20 -0.15
C CYS A 69 -4.11 -17.24 -0.49
N SER A 70 -3.96 -18.25 0.35
CA SER A 70 -3.18 -19.44 0.00
C SER A 70 -4.00 -20.39 -0.89
N GLY A 71 -3.33 -21.33 -1.58
CA GLY A 71 -3.99 -22.32 -2.44
C GLY A 71 -5.06 -23.19 -1.76
N ASN A 72 -5.11 -23.19 -0.41
CA ASN A 72 -6.11 -23.91 0.40
C ASN A 72 -7.24 -22.98 0.92
N SER A 73 -7.48 -21.86 0.28
CA SER A 73 -8.49 -20.85 0.69
C SER A 73 -8.24 -20.25 2.09
N ARG A 74 -7.07 -20.41 2.64
CA ARG A 74 -6.67 -19.79 3.91
C ARG A 74 -6.15 -18.37 3.64
N ARG A 75 -6.63 -17.42 4.41
CA ARG A 75 -6.12 -16.07 4.40
C ARG A 75 -4.88 -15.97 5.28
N LEU A 76 -3.81 -15.45 4.71
CA LEU A 76 -2.59 -15.14 5.43
C LEU A 76 -2.44 -13.61 5.55
N THR A 77 -2.32 -13.12 6.76
CA THR A 77 -2.00 -11.71 6.99
C THR A 77 -0.52 -11.49 6.68
N LEU A 78 -0.24 -10.66 5.69
CA LEU A 78 1.12 -10.28 5.35
C LEU A 78 1.66 -9.24 6.30
N ARG A 79 0.92 -8.14 6.46
CA ARG A 79 1.29 -7.04 7.34
C ARG A 79 0.11 -6.11 7.60
N ILE A 80 0.34 -5.18 8.51
CA ILE A 80 -0.54 -4.04 8.76
C ILE A 80 0.15 -2.80 8.21
N ALA A 81 -0.56 -2.07 7.35
CA ALA A 81 -0.14 -0.79 6.83
C ALA A 81 -0.66 0.35 7.71
N GLY A 82 0.11 1.40 7.83
CA GLY A 82 -0.19 2.57 8.65
C GLY A 82 -0.28 3.88 7.88
N PRO A 83 -0.49 4.99 8.60
CA PRO A 83 -0.59 6.32 8.00
C PRO A 83 0.63 6.69 7.16
N GLY A 84 0.40 7.31 6.01
CA GLY A 84 1.44 7.70 5.04
C GLY A 84 1.80 6.61 4.03
N GLU A 85 1.33 5.40 4.20
CA GLU A 85 1.59 4.32 3.26
C GLU A 85 0.63 4.34 2.06
N MET A 86 1.20 4.02 0.89
CA MET A 86 0.46 3.92 -0.36
C MET A 86 0.23 2.45 -0.71
N LEU A 87 -1.03 2.10 -0.91
CA LEU A 87 -1.46 0.72 -1.18
C LEU A 87 -1.90 0.55 -2.63
N GLY A 88 -1.63 -0.62 -3.20
CA GLY A 88 -2.01 -0.96 -4.57
C GLY A 88 -1.12 -0.34 -5.65
N LEU A 89 0.01 0.23 -5.26
CA LEU A 89 0.92 0.96 -6.15
C LEU A 89 1.54 0.05 -7.21
N SER A 90 2.04 -1.12 -6.83
CA SER A 90 2.63 -2.11 -7.75
C SER A 90 1.65 -2.49 -8.86
N ALA A 91 0.46 -2.89 -8.50
CA ALA A 91 -0.59 -3.27 -9.42
C ALA A 91 -1.01 -2.11 -10.34
N ALA A 92 -1.15 -0.91 -9.80
CA ALA A 92 -1.52 0.26 -10.57
C ALA A 92 -0.46 0.65 -11.60
N VAL A 93 0.82 0.60 -11.25
CA VAL A 93 1.94 0.95 -12.15
C VAL A 93 2.13 -0.12 -13.21
N SER A 94 2.09 -1.40 -12.85
CA SER A 94 2.29 -2.52 -13.78
C SER A 94 1.05 -2.85 -14.64
N GLY A 95 -0.13 -2.41 -14.21
CA GLY A 95 -1.39 -2.75 -14.90
C GLY A 95 -1.85 -4.19 -14.64
N THR A 96 -1.38 -4.81 -13.58
CA THR A 96 -1.76 -6.15 -13.13
C THR A 96 -2.89 -6.09 -12.10
N PRO A 97 -3.61 -7.19 -11.84
CA PRO A 97 -4.54 -7.25 -10.71
C PRO A 97 -3.85 -7.00 -9.37
N TYR A 98 -4.62 -6.58 -8.37
CA TYR A 98 -4.10 -6.42 -7.01
C TYR A 98 -3.56 -7.74 -6.47
N GLU A 99 -2.38 -7.70 -5.87
CA GLU A 99 -1.68 -8.87 -5.31
C GLU A 99 -2.19 -9.26 -3.92
N VAL A 100 -2.91 -8.35 -3.25
CA VAL A 100 -3.39 -8.51 -1.89
C VAL A 100 -4.80 -7.96 -1.74
N THR A 101 -5.46 -8.35 -0.66
CA THR A 101 -6.70 -7.70 -0.18
C THR A 101 -6.35 -6.74 0.94
N ALA A 102 -6.86 -5.51 0.88
CA ALA A 102 -6.70 -4.48 1.91
C ALA A 102 -8.02 -4.22 2.62
N GLU A 103 -8.05 -4.44 3.94
CA GLU A 103 -9.21 -4.21 4.80
C GLU A 103 -8.87 -3.22 5.91
N MET A 104 -9.74 -2.24 6.13
CA MET A 104 -9.54 -1.23 7.17
C MET A 104 -9.72 -1.82 8.57
N LEU A 105 -8.74 -1.59 9.45
CA LEU A 105 -8.78 -1.99 10.86
C LEU A 105 -9.40 -0.94 11.76
N ASP A 106 -9.37 0.30 11.33
CA ASP A 106 -9.91 1.47 12.07
C ASP A 106 -10.82 2.27 11.13
N ASN A 107 -11.63 3.16 11.72
CA ASN A 107 -12.26 4.22 10.96
C ASN A 107 -11.14 5.12 10.41
N SER A 108 -11.04 5.24 9.11
CA SER A 108 -9.83 5.74 8.46
C SER A 108 -10.14 6.77 7.41
N GLN A 109 -9.20 7.68 7.22
CA GLN A 109 -9.22 8.64 6.13
C GLN A 109 -8.25 8.17 5.06
N VAL A 110 -8.74 8.02 3.83
CA VAL A 110 -7.97 7.47 2.72
C VAL A 110 -8.13 8.36 1.50
N ALA A 111 -7.03 8.69 0.85
CA ALA A 111 -7.02 9.34 -0.45
C ALA A 111 -6.92 8.29 -1.55
N PHE A 112 -7.76 8.41 -2.55
CA PHE A 112 -7.77 7.56 -3.73
C PHE A 112 -7.34 8.34 -4.96
N VAL A 113 -6.48 7.74 -5.79
CA VAL A 113 -6.08 8.28 -7.09
C VAL A 113 -6.33 7.21 -8.16
N ARG A 114 -7.04 7.57 -9.21
CA ARG A 114 -7.30 6.67 -10.33
C ARG A 114 -6.00 6.26 -11.01
N ARG A 115 -5.94 5.00 -11.47
CA ARG A 115 -4.75 4.44 -12.10
C ARG A 115 -4.21 5.30 -13.25
N LYS A 116 -5.06 5.73 -14.16
CA LYS A 116 -4.64 6.55 -15.32
C LYS A 116 -4.03 7.88 -14.89
N GLU A 117 -4.63 8.52 -13.89
CA GLU A 117 -4.15 9.79 -13.35
C GLU A 117 -2.83 9.62 -12.59
N MET A 118 -2.70 8.53 -11.83
CA MET A 118 -1.45 8.22 -11.14
C MET A 118 -0.30 7.98 -12.12
N VAL A 119 -0.51 7.17 -13.15
CA VAL A 119 0.51 6.90 -14.17
C VAL A 119 0.91 8.19 -14.91
N ARG A 120 -0.06 9.03 -15.27
CA ARG A 120 0.20 10.33 -15.89
C ARG A 120 0.99 11.24 -14.96
N PHE A 121 0.61 11.31 -13.70
CA PHE A 121 1.28 12.10 -12.67
C PHE A 121 2.76 11.67 -12.54
N LEU A 122 3.03 10.37 -12.47
CA LEU A 122 4.40 9.86 -12.36
C LEU A 122 5.26 10.14 -13.60
N ARG A 123 4.65 10.20 -14.78
CA ARG A 123 5.36 10.60 -16.01
C ARG A 123 5.77 12.06 -16.03
N LEU A 124 4.98 12.93 -15.39
CA LEU A 124 5.20 14.36 -15.37
C LEU A 124 6.09 14.84 -14.22
N HIS A 125 6.17 14.07 -13.13
CA HIS A 125 6.89 14.44 -11.92
C HIS A 125 7.97 13.40 -11.57
N ARG A 126 9.21 13.74 -11.94
CA ARG A 126 10.37 12.86 -11.74
C ARG A 126 10.58 12.50 -10.26
N ASP A 127 10.47 13.47 -9.35
CA ASP A 127 10.69 13.24 -7.93
C ASP A 127 9.65 12.28 -7.34
N ALA A 128 8.40 12.42 -7.74
CA ALA A 128 7.34 11.48 -7.36
C ALA A 128 7.61 10.06 -7.92
N CYS A 129 8.08 9.96 -9.15
CA CYS A 129 8.44 8.68 -9.77
C CYS A 129 9.59 8.00 -9.01
N LEU A 130 10.63 8.74 -8.62
CA LEU A 130 11.73 8.22 -7.81
C LEU A 130 11.27 7.76 -6.42
N GLN A 131 10.37 8.49 -5.79
CA GLN A 131 9.76 8.07 -4.52
C GLN A 131 9.00 6.75 -4.66
N VAL A 132 8.24 6.58 -5.73
CA VAL A 132 7.56 5.31 -6.04
C VAL A 132 8.54 4.17 -6.22
N VAL A 133 9.62 4.37 -6.98
CA VAL A 133 10.69 3.37 -7.14
C VAL A 133 11.29 3.00 -5.79
N HIS A 134 11.53 3.97 -4.92
CA HIS A 134 12.06 3.72 -3.57
C HIS A 134 11.09 2.90 -2.72
N LEU A 135 9.82 3.25 -2.70
CA LEU A 135 8.78 2.50 -1.97
C LEU A 135 8.68 1.05 -2.46
N LEU A 136 8.64 0.84 -3.78
CA LEU A 136 8.58 -0.51 -4.35
C LEU A 136 9.85 -1.33 -4.06
N SER A 137 11.01 -0.68 -4.02
CA SER A 137 12.28 -1.32 -3.61
C SER A 137 12.25 -1.75 -2.15
N GLN A 138 11.72 -0.93 -1.26
CA GLN A 138 11.53 -1.29 0.15
C GLN A 138 10.59 -2.48 0.33
N ASP A 139 9.48 -2.50 -0.40
CA ASP A 139 8.55 -3.62 -0.38
C ASP A 139 9.22 -4.92 -0.84
N LEU A 140 10.05 -4.84 -1.88
CA LEU A 140 10.82 -5.98 -2.38
C LEU A 140 11.83 -6.51 -1.35
N HIS A 141 12.58 -5.63 -0.69
CA HIS A 141 13.50 -6.04 0.39
C HIS A 141 12.76 -6.70 1.55
N THR A 142 11.64 -6.15 1.96
CA THR A 142 10.79 -6.74 3.00
C THR A 142 10.29 -8.13 2.60
N ALA A 143 9.91 -8.33 1.34
CA ALA A 143 9.50 -9.62 0.81
C ALA A 143 10.64 -10.64 0.86
N TYR A 144 11.86 -10.26 0.48
CA TYR A 144 13.04 -11.13 0.59
C TYR A 144 13.35 -11.53 2.04
N ASP A 145 13.27 -10.60 2.98
CA ASP A 145 13.52 -10.87 4.39
C ASP A 145 12.50 -11.89 4.95
N ARG A 146 11.26 -11.79 4.54
CA ARG A 146 10.21 -12.75 4.90
C ARG A 146 10.48 -14.15 4.33
N VAL A 147 10.89 -14.23 3.07
CA VAL A 147 11.27 -15.51 2.44
C VAL A 147 12.43 -16.16 3.18
N ARG A 148 13.45 -15.38 3.56
CA ARG A 148 14.57 -15.88 4.37
C ARG A 148 14.09 -16.39 5.74
N ALA A 149 13.24 -15.66 6.42
CA ALA A 149 12.70 -16.06 7.72
C ALA A 149 11.93 -17.38 7.64
N ILE A 150 11.07 -17.55 6.64
CA ILE A 150 10.32 -18.80 6.41
C ILE A 150 11.29 -19.95 6.07
N GLY A 151 12.29 -19.72 5.24
CA GLY A 151 13.30 -20.72 4.87
C GLY A 151 14.10 -21.20 6.07
N LEU A 152 14.51 -20.30 6.96
CA LEU A 152 15.24 -20.63 8.19
C LEU A 152 14.39 -21.42 9.18
N VAL A 153 13.12 -21.10 9.33
CA VAL A 153 12.19 -21.86 10.19
C VAL A 153 12.01 -23.28 9.67
N ARG A 154 11.81 -23.45 8.37
CA ARG A 154 11.71 -24.78 7.75
C ARG A 154 12.99 -25.60 7.91
N ALA A 155 14.16 -25.00 7.73
CA ALA A 155 15.45 -25.65 7.90
C ALA A 155 15.65 -26.13 9.35
N ARG A 156 15.26 -25.33 10.35
CA ARG A 156 15.30 -25.73 11.76
C ARG A 156 14.38 -26.92 12.06
N HIS A 157 13.15 -26.89 11.57
CA HIS A 157 12.20 -28.00 11.73
C HIS A 157 12.73 -29.31 11.08
N HIS A 158 13.35 -29.20 9.92
CA HIS A 158 13.91 -30.36 9.22
C HIS A 158 15.13 -30.96 9.96
N ALA A 159 15.96 -30.08 10.54
CA ALA A 159 17.11 -30.52 11.35
C ALA A 159 16.69 -31.21 12.66
N LEU A 160 15.58 -30.78 13.28
CA LEU A 160 15.04 -31.39 14.50
C LEU A 160 14.23 -32.67 14.23
N ALA A 161 13.77 -32.87 12.99
CA ALA A 161 13.00 -34.07 12.60
C ALA A 161 13.86 -35.21 12.11
N LYS A 162 15.19 -35.08 12.04
CA LYS A 162 16.09 -36.21 11.75
C LYS A 162 16.22 -37.09 13.01
N PRO A 163 15.79 -38.34 12.96
CA PRO A 163 16.05 -39.25 14.07
C PRO A 163 17.55 -39.38 14.25
N ALA A 164 18.01 -39.31 15.49
CA ALA A 164 19.35 -39.67 15.85
C ALA A 164 19.56 -41.17 15.49
N VAL A 165 20.48 -41.44 14.55
CA VAL A 165 20.96 -42.81 14.24
C VAL A 165 21.97 -43.18 15.29
#